data_7aa8ec5d4147f63ae780828e5bc08a2b
#
_entry.id   7aa8ec5d4147f63ae780828e5bc08a2b
#
_cell.length_a   1.000
_cell.length_b   1.000
_cell.length_c   1.000
_cell.angle_alpha   90.00
_cell.angle_beta   90.00
_cell.angle_gamma   90.00
#
_symmetry.space_group_name_H-M   'P 1'
#
loop_
_entity.id
_entity.type
_entity.pdbx_description
1 polymer ?
#
loop_
_entity_poly.entity_id
_entity_poly.type
_entity_poly.pdbx_seq_one_letter_code
_entity_poly.pdbx_strand_id
1 'polypeptide(L)'
;MTATDLVLNFLQKEGFCPKKEEYGIVFKYQMKHFIFFNNDNDEEFFQLVMPGVFDVDEENIVLALRACSKMNEDVKVVKAFISEKTEDIWLAFEIILDQNPEVDSILPRALNSLLHAQNVYYQSLRDLAAE
;
A
#
# COMPACT_ATOMS: atom_id res chain seq x y z
N MET A 1 -0.16 10.62 -21.41
CA MET A 1 -0.62 10.64 -20.01
C MET A 1 0.34 9.90 -19.12
N THR A 2 0.64 10.46 -17.97
CA THR A 2 1.47 9.79 -16.95
C THR A 2 0.65 8.72 -16.21
N ALA A 3 1.33 7.84 -15.51
CA ALA A 3 0.64 6.88 -14.64
C ALA A 3 -0.24 7.59 -13.60
N THR A 4 0.26 8.71 -13.06
CA THR A 4 -0.51 9.52 -12.11
C THR A 4 -1.81 10.02 -12.72
N ASP A 5 -1.77 10.51 -13.96
CA ASP A 5 -2.97 10.97 -14.67
C ASP A 5 -3.98 9.82 -14.86
N LEU A 6 -3.48 8.66 -15.25
CA LEU A 6 -4.34 7.47 -15.46
C LEU A 6 -4.99 7.01 -14.17
N VAL A 7 -4.24 7.02 -13.06
CA VAL A 7 -4.77 6.65 -11.74
C VAL A 7 -5.82 7.65 -11.28
N LEU A 8 -5.54 8.95 -11.43
CA LEU A 8 -6.50 9.99 -11.05
C LEU A 8 -7.80 9.86 -11.82
N ASN A 9 -7.70 9.67 -13.15
CA ASN A 9 -8.88 9.50 -14.01
C ASN A 9 -9.70 8.27 -13.61
N PHE A 10 -9.03 7.15 -13.32
CA PHE A 10 -9.70 5.93 -12.86
C PHE A 10 -10.47 6.17 -11.56
N LEU A 11 -9.82 6.77 -10.58
CA LEU A 11 -10.43 7.00 -9.27
C LEU A 11 -11.63 7.96 -9.36
N GLN A 12 -11.52 9.01 -10.17
CA GLN A 12 -12.63 9.94 -10.41
C GLN A 12 -13.80 9.25 -11.09
N LYS A 13 -13.54 8.46 -12.11
CA LYS A 13 -14.54 7.71 -12.85
C LYS A 13 -15.30 6.72 -11.95
N GLU A 14 -14.59 6.06 -11.05
CA GLU A 14 -15.18 5.09 -10.13
C GLU A 14 -15.81 5.73 -8.88
N GLY A 15 -15.72 7.04 -8.75
CA GLY A 15 -16.40 7.76 -7.67
C GLY A 15 -15.70 7.72 -6.32
N PHE A 16 -14.39 7.51 -6.29
CA PHE A 16 -13.62 7.43 -5.03
C PHE A 16 -13.24 8.79 -4.45
N CYS A 17 -13.61 9.89 -5.12
CA CYS A 17 -13.32 11.25 -4.66
C CYS A 17 -11.83 11.45 -4.30
N PRO A 18 -10.91 11.18 -5.22
CA PRO A 18 -9.48 11.31 -4.94
C PRO A 18 -9.08 12.76 -4.71
N LYS A 19 -8.12 12.96 -3.82
CA LYS A 19 -7.53 14.27 -3.55
C LYS A 19 -6.09 14.26 -4.04
N LYS A 20 -5.75 15.21 -4.94
CA LYS A 20 -4.40 15.34 -5.46
C LYS A 20 -3.55 16.18 -4.51
N GLU A 21 -2.41 15.65 -4.11
CA GLU A 21 -1.40 16.33 -3.31
C GLU A 21 -0.09 16.44 -4.12
N GLU A 22 0.90 17.19 -3.61
CA GLU A 22 2.19 17.31 -4.30
C GLU A 22 2.87 15.95 -4.47
N TYR A 23 2.78 15.09 -3.47
CA TYR A 23 3.44 13.78 -3.46
C TYR A 23 2.65 12.69 -4.14
N GLY A 24 1.37 12.90 -4.43
CA GLY A 24 0.56 11.88 -5.05
C GLY A 24 -0.93 12.09 -4.87
N ILE A 25 -1.67 11.00 -4.90
CA ILE A 25 -3.13 10.99 -4.81
C ILE A 25 -3.53 10.23 -3.55
N VAL A 26 -4.38 10.88 -2.74
CA VAL A 26 -4.92 10.28 -1.50
C VAL A 26 -6.39 9.96 -1.73
N PHE A 27 -6.81 8.77 -1.32
CA PHE A 27 -8.21 8.38 -1.43
C PHE A 27 -8.57 7.32 -0.38
N LYS A 28 -9.87 7.08 -0.23
CA LYS A 28 -10.38 6.02 0.65
C LYS A 28 -11.01 4.92 -0.18
N TYR A 29 -10.84 3.69 0.26
CA TYR A 29 -11.51 2.54 -0.30
C TYR A 29 -11.81 1.56 0.82
N GLN A 30 -13.09 1.16 0.96
CA GLN A 30 -13.55 0.29 2.04
C GLN A 30 -13.12 0.79 3.42
N MET A 31 -13.29 2.10 3.65
CA MET A 31 -12.99 2.80 4.90
C MET A 31 -11.50 2.83 5.27
N LYS A 32 -10.63 2.50 4.35
CA LYS A 32 -9.17 2.52 4.54
C LYS A 32 -8.55 3.59 3.66
N HIS A 33 -7.46 4.18 4.15
CA HIS A 33 -6.72 5.21 3.42
C HIS A 33 -5.66 4.59 2.53
N PHE A 34 -5.50 5.17 1.33
CA PHE A 34 -4.50 4.77 0.37
C PHE A 34 -3.80 6.00 -0.18
N ILE A 35 -2.53 5.84 -0.54
CA ILE A 35 -1.75 6.87 -1.20
C ILE A 35 -1.11 6.26 -2.45
N PHE A 36 -1.35 6.88 -3.60
CA PHE A 36 -0.60 6.58 -4.81
C PHE A 36 0.47 7.67 -4.95
N PHE A 37 1.77 7.28 -4.87
CA PHE A 37 2.86 8.24 -4.97
C PHE A 37 3.20 8.53 -6.43
N ASN A 38 3.50 9.80 -6.74
CA ASN A 38 3.81 10.25 -8.10
C ASN A 38 5.06 9.61 -8.68
N ASN A 39 6.11 9.47 -7.88
CA ASN A 39 7.43 9.00 -8.32
C ASN A 39 7.88 9.70 -9.60
N ASP A 40 7.93 11.05 -9.57
CA ASP A 40 8.16 11.88 -10.76
C ASP A 40 9.48 11.57 -11.48
N ASN A 41 10.47 11.01 -10.76
CA ASN A 41 11.75 10.63 -11.33
C ASN A 41 11.71 9.26 -12.02
N ASP A 42 10.61 8.52 -11.87
CA ASP A 42 10.45 7.18 -12.45
C ASP A 42 8.97 6.94 -12.74
N GLU A 43 8.51 7.40 -13.89
CA GLU A 43 7.11 7.31 -14.30
C GLU A 43 6.62 5.87 -14.53
N GLU A 44 7.54 4.93 -14.71
CA GLU A 44 7.20 3.51 -14.86
C GLU A 44 7.00 2.79 -13.54
N PHE A 45 7.34 3.44 -12.42
CA PHE A 45 7.17 2.83 -11.11
C PHE A 45 5.77 3.12 -10.56
N PHE A 46 5.02 2.05 -10.34
CA PHE A 46 3.68 2.11 -9.74
C PHE A 46 3.82 1.77 -8.26
N GLN A 47 3.44 2.72 -7.39
CA GLN A 47 3.52 2.51 -5.94
C GLN A 47 2.22 2.95 -5.29
N LEU A 48 1.46 1.98 -4.79
CA LEU A 48 0.23 2.20 -4.04
C LEU A 48 0.45 1.71 -2.61
N VAL A 49 0.16 2.57 -1.64
CA VAL A 49 0.51 2.33 -0.25
C VAL A 49 -0.72 2.42 0.64
N MET A 50 -0.76 1.54 1.65
CA MET A 50 -1.70 1.63 2.76
C MET A 50 -0.90 2.02 4.01
N PRO A 51 -1.00 3.29 4.47
CA PRO A 51 -0.29 3.74 5.68
C PRO A 51 -1.06 3.38 6.94
N GLY A 52 -0.39 3.48 8.09
CA GLY A 52 -1.05 3.40 9.38
C GLY A 52 -1.68 2.06 9.71
N VAL A 53 -1.06 0.96 9.29
CA VAL A 53 -1.63 -0.37 9.51
C VAL A 53 -1.51 -0.81 10.98
N PHE A 54 -0.40 -0.45 11.63
CA PHE A 54 -0.16 -0.86 13.02
C PHE A 54 0.85 0.09 13.65
N ASP A 55 0.48 0.69 14.79
CA ASP A 55 1.37 1.61 15.52
C ASP A 55 2.48 0.83 16.22
N VAL A 56 3.72 1.30 16.07
CA VAL A 56 4.90 0.63 16.62
C VAL A 56 5.48 1.45 17.77
N ASP A 57 5.84 0.76 18.86
CA ASP A 57 6.50 1.34 20.03
C ASP A 57 7.63 0.41 20.51
N GLU A 58 8.29 0.79 21.59
CA GLU A 58 9.40 0.00 22.14
C GLU A 58 8.98 -1.40 22.60
N GLU A 59 7.73 -1.55 23.05
CA GLU A 59 7.24 -2.83 23.56
C GLU A 59 6.86 -3.79 22.47
N ASN A 60 6.36 -3.31 21.34
CA ASN A 60 5.84 -4.17 20.26
C ASN A 60 6.73 -4.24 19.02
N ILE A 61 7.85 -3.52 18.98
CA ILE A 61 8.67 -3.43 17.76
C ILE A 61 9.15 -4.79 17.26
N VAL A 62 9.55 -5.69 18.15
CA VAL A 62 10.02 -7.01 17.75
C VAL A 62 8.86 -7.81 17.13
N LEU A 63 7.70 -7.78 17.77
CA LEU A 63 6.49 -8.42 17.25
C LEU A 63 6.11 -7.85 15.89
N ALA A 64 6.11 -6.52 15.77
CA ALA A 64 5.77 -5.83 14.52
C ALA A 64 6.71 -6.22 13.38
N LEU A 65 8.01 -6.28 13.64
CA LEU A 65 9.01 -6.66 12.63
C LEU A 65 8.91 -8.13 12.23
N ARG A 66 8.67 -9.01 13.20
CA ARG A 66 8.47 -10.44 12.90
C ARG A 66 7.23 -10.65 12.03
N ALA A 67 6.15 -9.91 12.33
CA ALA A 67 4.93 -9.96 11.53
C ALA A 67 5.17 -9.44 10.11
N CYS A 68 5.97 -8.39 9.94
CA CYS A 68 6.39 -7.91 8.61
C CYS A 68 7.09 -9.01 7.82
N SER A 69 8.06 -9.66 8.46
CA SER A 69 8.83 -10.72 7.80
C SER A 69 7.92 -11.88 7.37
N LYS A 70 7.01 -12.27 8.23
CA LYS A 70 6.08 -13.38 7.94
C LYS A 70 5.14 -13.01 6.80
N MET A 71 4.56 -11.81 6.85
CA MET A 71 3.68 -11.34 5.78
C MET A 71 4.43 -11.22 4.45
N ASN A 72 5.65 -10.68 4.47
CA ASN A 72 6.46 -10.52 3.25
C ASN A 72 6.80 -11.85 2.61
N GLU A 73 6.95 -12.90 3.41
CA GLU A 73 7.19 -14.25 2.89
C GLU A 73 5.94 -14.84 2.23
N ASP A 74 4.77 -14.57 2.79
CA ASP A 74 3.52 -15.21 2.39
C ASP A 74 2.78 -14.48 1.27
N VAL A 75 2.90 -13.15 1.19
CA VAL A 75 2.12 -12.33 0.26
C VAL A 75 2.97 -11.88 -0.93
N LYS A 76 2.38 -11.99 -2.13
CA LYS A 76 3.07 -11.60 -3.37
C LYS A 76 2.96 -10.10 -3.61
N VAL A 77 4.06 -9.50 -4.08
CA VAL A 77 4.13 -8.13 -4.65
C VAL A 77 3.89 -7.01 -3.63
N VAL A 78 3.53 -7.33 -2.40
CA VAL A 78 3.34 -6.35 -1.32
C VAL A 78 4.46 -6.49 -0.31
N LYS A 79 5.03 -5.35 0.10
CA LYS A 79 6.01 -5.34 1.19
C LYS A 79 5.43 -4.62 2.40
N ALA A 80 5.79 -5.10 3.59
CA ALA A 80 5.47 -4.45 4.86
C ALA A 80 6.76 -3.90 5.46
N PHE A 81 6.70 -2.67 5.96
CA PHE A 81 7.87 -2.01 6.56
C PHE A 81 7.44 -1.01 7.62
N ILE A 82 8.37 -0.62 8.47
CA ILE A 82 8.17 0.47 9.42
C ILE A 82 8.52 1.78 8.75
N SER A 83 7.58 2.74 8.79
CA SER A 83 7.89 4.12 8.43
C SER A 83 8.51 4.79 9.65
N GLU A 84 9.77 5.16 9.55
CA GLU A 84 10.50 5.75 10.66
C GLU A 84 9.95 7.12 11.08
N LYS A 85 9.40 7.87 10.11
CA LYS A 85 8.84 9.18 10.38
C LYS A 85 7.56 9.13 11.21
N THR A 86 6.72 8.13 10.94
CA THR A 86 5.40 8.01 11.59
C THR A 86 5.34 6.89 12.61
N GLU A 87 6.40 6.08 12.72
CA GLU A 87 6.52 4.98 13.68
C GLU A 87 5.35 4.01 13.62
N ASP A 88 4.98 3.63 12.39
CA ASP A 88 3.92 2.67 12.14
C ASP A 88 4.27 1.78 10.94
N ILE A 89 3.48 0.72 10.78
CA ILE A 89 3.64 -0.22 9.67
C ILE A 89 2.88 0.30 8.46
N TRP A 90 3.54 0.27 7.32
CA TRP A 90 2.96 0.58 6.02
C TRP A 90 3.03 -0.66 5.13
N LEU A 91 2.04 -0.81 4.27
CA LEU A 91 2.04 -1.83 3.22
C LEU A 91 2.13 -1.14 1.87
N ALA A 92 2.98 -1.66 0.99
CA ALA A 92 3.19 -1.05 -0.33
C ALA A 92 3.08 -2.11 -1.42
N PHE A 93 2.24 -1.83 -2.42
CA PHE A 93 2.17 -2.60 -3.65
C PHE A 93 3.02 -1.86 -4.68
N GLU A 94 4.06 -2.54 -5.21
CA GLU A 94 5.03 -1.90 -6.10
C GLU A 94 5.29 -2.78 -7.31
N ILE A 95 5.13 -2.20 -8.51
CA ILE A 95 5.45 -2.89 -9.76
C ILE A 95 6.07 -1.91 -10.75
N ILE A 96 6.75 -2.45 -11.74
CA ILE A 96 7.24 -1.69 -12.88
C ILE A 96 6.20 -1.79 -13.99
N LEU A 97 5.78 -0.66 -14.51
CA LEU A 97 4.80 -0.58 -15.58
C LEU A 97 5.47 -0.69 -16.94
N ASP A 98 4.72 -1.15 -17.94
CA ASP A 98 5.17 -1.08 -19.32
C ASP A 98 4.86 0.31 -19.91
N GLN A 99 5.11 0.49 -21.23
CA GLN A 99 4.91 1.78 -21.88
C GLN A 99 3.43 2.15 -22.04
N ASN A 100 2.54 1.16 -22.03
CA ASN A 100 1.10 1.37 -22.18
C ASN A 100 0.36 0.66 -21.03
N PRO A 101 0.48 1.18 -19.78
CA PRO A 101 -0.07 0.48 -18.63
C PRO A 101 -1.60 0.49 -18.62
N GLU A 102 -2.18 -0.67 -18.32
CA GLU A 102 -3.62 -0.81 -18.12
C GLU A 102 -3.98 -0.60 -16.65
N VAL A 103 -4.03 0.66 -16.24
CA VAL A 103 -4.32 1.03 -14.85
C VAL A 103 -5.68 0.49 -14.41
N ASP A 104 -6.66 0.44 -15.32
CA ASP A 104 -7.98 -0.11 -15.02
C ASP A 104 -7.92 -1.58 -14.55
N SER A 105 -6.92 -2.34 -14.98
CA SER A 105 -6.70 -3.72 -14.54
C SER A 105 -5.78 -3.80 -13.31
N ILE A 106 -4.77 -2.95 -13.27
CA ILE A 106 -3.72 -2.99 -12.23
C ILE A 106 -4.26 -2.48 -10.89
N LEU A 107 -4.96 -1.35 -10.90
CA LEU A 107 -5.35 -0.69 -9.66
C LEU A 107 -6.34 -1.51 -8.82
N PRO A 108 -7.40 -2.11 -9.39
CA PRO A 108 -8.27 -3.00 -8.58
C PRO A 108 -7.51 -4.17 -7.97
N ARG A 109 -6.58 -4.75 -8.72
CA ARG A 109 -5.78 -5.86 -8.22
C ARG A 109 -4.83 -5.41 -7.10
N ALA A 110 -4.25 -4.23 -7.24
CA ALA A 110 -3.38 -3.64 -6.21
C ALA A 110 -4.16 -3.39 -4.92
N LEU A 111 -5.37 -2.84 -5.02
CA LEU A 111 -6.24 -2.62 -3.87
C LEU A 111 -6.56 -3.93 -3.15
N ASN A 112 -6.97 -4.95 -3.90
CA ASN A 112 -7.29 -6.25 -3.33
C ASN A 112 -6.07 -6.91 -2.70
N SER A 113 -4.89 -6.76 -3.30
CA SER A 113 -3.65 -7.30 -2.77
C SER A 113 -3.28 -6.65 -1.44
N LEU A 114 -3.46 -5.33 -1.33
CA LEU A 114 -3.19 -4.60 -0.09
C LEU A 114 -4.18 -4.97 1.01
N LEU A 115 -5.46 -5.11 0.70
CA LEU A 115 -6.47 -5.56 1.67
C LEU A 115 -6.16 -6.96 2.18
N HIS A 116 -5.79 -7.87 1.27
CA HIS A 116 -5.39 -9.22 1.63
C HIS A 116 -4.13 -9.19 2.51
N ALA A 117 -3.14 -8.39 2.15
CA ALA A 117 -1.89 -8.27 2.91
C ALA A 117 -2.15 -7.76 4.33
N GLN A 118 -3.08 -6.81 4.49
CA GLN A 118 -3.46 -6.31 5.81
C GLN A 118 -4.03 -7.43 6.68
N ASN A 119 -4.91 -8.25 6.11
CA ASN A 119 -5.48 -9.39 6.84
C ASN A 119 -4.40 -10.40 7.24
N VAL A 120 -3.47 -10.70 6.34
CA VAL A 120 -2.35 -11.59 6.64
C VAL A 120 -1.46 -11.00 7.72
N TYR A 121 -1.19 -9.69 7.66
CA TYR A 121 -0.39 -9.01 8.67
C TYR A 121 -1.02 -9.13 10.06
N TYR A 122 -2.29 -8.82 10.18
CA TYR A 122 -3.01 -8.91 11.46
C TYR A 122 -3.07 -10.35 11.98
N GLN A 123 -3.27 -11.33 11.10
CA GLN A 123 -3.25 -12.74 11.51
C GLN A 123 -1.86 -13.12 12.02
N SER A 124 -0.80 -12.62 11.37
CA SER A 124 0.58 -12.87 11.79
C SER A 124 0.85 -12.28 13.18
N LEU A 125 0.34 -11.07 13.45
CA LEU A 125 0.44 -10.48 14.79
C LEU A 125 -0.23 -11.36 15.84
N ARG A 126 -1.43 -11.85 15.57
CA ARG A 126 -2.16 -12.72 16.51
C ARG A 126 -1.43 -14.03 16.75
N ASP A 127 -0.95 -14.66 15.70
CA ASP A 127 -0.26 -15.95 15.80
C ASP A 127 1.04 -15.82 16.59
N LEU A 128 1.82 -14.76 16.33
CA LEU A 128 3.08 -14.50 17.02
C LEU A 128 2.86 -14.11 18.48
N ALA A 129 1.82 -13.34 18.76
CA ALA A 129 1.50 -12.93 20.14
C ALA A 129 1.04 -14.11 20.99
N ALA A 130 0.53 -15.18 20.39
CA ALA A 130 0.06 -16.38 21.09
C ALA A 130 1.20 -17.36 21.43
N GLU A 131 2.41 -17.13 20.91
CA GLU A 131 3.57 -17.98 21.19
C GLU A 131 4.10 -17.83 22.63
#